data_d3d943d4d9c5c2e1e89f4e96490af528
#
_entry.id   d3d943d4d9c5c2e1e89f4e96490af528
#
_cell.length_a   1.000
_cell.length_b   1.000
_cell.length_c   1.000
_cell.angle_alpha   90.00
_cell.angle_beta   90.00
_cell.angle_gamma   90.00
#
_symmetry.space_group_name_H-M   'P 1'
#
loop_
_entity.id
_entity.type
_entity.pdbx_description
1 polymer ?
#
loop_
_entity_poly.entity_id
_entity_poly.type
_entity_poly.pdbx_seq_one_letter_code
_entity_poly.pdbx_strand_id
1 'polypeptide(L)'
;GSLYHKQALASGVIPQVTAIFGMCGGGLAVVPGLTDFTFMEAKDGKLFVNSPNALEGNEISKCNTASAEYQSKTAGLVDGIGAEAEILGQIRDLVCMLPANNEDDMSYEECTDDLNRICADIANASEDTAIALAQIADNQILVETKKDYAKEMVTGFIRLNGMTVGAVANRSKVY
;
A
#
# COMPACT_ATOMS: atom_id res chain seq x y z
N GLY A 1 -9.21 -8.53 -22.89
CA GLY A 1 -10.64 -8.42 -22.71
C GLY A 1 -11.17 -9.09 -21.45
N SER A 2 -11.12 -10.42 -21.33
CA SER A 2 -11.79 -11.13 -20.22
C SER A 2 -11.21 -10.81 -18.84
N LEU A 3 -9.90 -10.58 -18.72
CA LEU A 3 -9.26 -10.23 -17.46
C LEU A 3 -9.78 -8.89 -16.93
N TYR A 4 -9.75 -7.84 -17.73
CA TYR A 4 -10.23 -6.51 -17.34
C TYR A 4 -11.73 -6.52 -16.98
N HIS A 5 -12.52 -7.27 -17.76
CA HIS A 5 -13.94 -7.41 -17.47
C HIS A 5 -14.17 -8.04 -16.09
N LYS A 6 -13.45 -9.10 -15.77
CA LYS A 6 -13.56 -9.75 -14.45
C LYS A 6 -13.07 -8.86 -13.31
N GLN A 7 -11.98 -8.11 -13.51
CA GLN A 7 -11.51 -7.14 -12.52
C GLN A 7 -12.54 -6.04 -12.29
N ALA A 8 -13.14 -5.50 -13.35
CA ALA A 8 -14.19 -4.49 -13.23
C ALA A 8 -15.43 -5.01 -12.48
N LEU A 9 -15.82 -6.27 -12.73
CA LEU A 9 -16.93 -6.90 -12.00
C LEU A 9 -16.60 -7.17 -10.51
N ALA A 10 -15.35 -7.45 -10.21
CA ALA A 10 -14.88 -7.71 -8.84
C ALA A 10 -14.63 -6.43 -8.04
N SER A 11 -14.48 -5.29 -8.73
CA SER A 11 -14.21 -3.98 -8.11
C SER A 11 -15.33 -3.59 -7.14
N GLY A 12 -14.97 -3.29 -5.90
CA GLY A 12 -15.91 -2.98 -4.83
C GLY A 12 -16.67 -4.20 -4.28
N VAL A 13 -16.39 -5.42 -4.77
CA VAL A 13 -17.00 -6.67 -4.27
C VAL A 13 -16.01 -7.45 -3.41
N ILE A 14 -14.78 -7.62 -3.90
CA ILE A 14 -13.68 -8.28 -3.18
C ILE A 14 -12.41 -7.42 -3.27
N PRO A 15 -11.53 -7.46 -2.25
CA PRO A 15 -10.23 -6.82 -2.33
C PRO A 15 -9.40 -7.42 -3.47
N GLN A 16 -8.76 -6.56 -4.26
CA GLN A 16 -7.90 -6.94 -5.36
C GLN A 16 -6.48 -6.42 -5.12
N VAL A 17 -5.50 -7.31 -5.09
CA VAL A 17 -4.10 -6.98 -4.82
C VAL A 17 -3.23 -7.44 -5.99
N THR A 18 -2.37 -6.56 -6.48
CA THR A 18 -1.36 -6.88 -7.50
C THR A 18 0.03 -6.89 -6.90
N ALA A 19 0.83 -7.90 -7.22
CA ALA A 19 2.26 -7.96 -6.94
C ALA A 19 3.05 -8.07 -8.26
N ILE A 20 4.03 -7.21 -8.46
CA ILE A 20 4.85 -7.12 -9.67
C ILE A 20 6.28 -7.54 -9.31
N PHE A 21 6.71 -8.73 -9.75
CA PHE A 21 8.05 -9.27 -9.50
C PHE A 21 8.99 -9.13 -10.71
N GLY A 22 8.50 -8.71 -11.85
CA GLY A 22 9.26 -8.57 -13.08
C GLY A 22 8.64 -7.52 -13.99
N MET A 23 8.66 -7.76 -15.30
CA MET A 23 8.15 -6.80 -16.29
C MET A 23 6.63 -6.87 -16.43
N CYS A 24 5.97 -5.78 -16.07
CA CYS A 24 4.54 -5.57 -16.27
C CYS A 24 4.35 -4.42 -17.28
N GLY A 25 4.27 -4.77 -18.57
CA GLY A 25 4.26 -3.80 -19.67
C GLY A 25 3.05 -3.91 -20.59
N GLY A 26 2.82 -2.86 -21.36
CA GLY A 26 1.75 -2.80 -22.34
C GLY A 26 0.35 -2.91 -21.72
N GLY A 27 -0.51 -3.72 -22.34
CA GLY A 27 -1.86 -3.96 -21.82
C GLY A 27 -1.91 -4.57 -20.42
N LEU A 28 -0.88 -5.33 -20.03
CA LEU A 28 -0.81 -5.90 -18.67
C LEU A 28 -0.67 -4.80 -17.59
N ALA A 29 -0.05 -3.68 -17.92
CA ALA A 29 0.14 -2.56 -16.99
C ALA A 29 -1.19 -1.88 -16.55
N VAL A 30 -2.28 -2.15 -17.25
CA VAL A 30 -3.62 -1.69 -16.84
C VAL A 30 -4.12 -2.43 -15.60
N VAL A 31 -3.69 -3.69 -15.41
CA VAL A 31 -4.12 -4.54 -14.29
C VAL A 31 -3.84 -3.90 -12.93
N PRO A 32 -2.61 -3.43 -12.60
CA PRO A 32 -2.34 -2.72 -11.35
C PRO A 32 -3.18 -1.46 -11.14
N GLY A 33 -3.52 -0.77 -12.24
CA GLY A 33 -4.38 0.43 -12.17
C GLY A 33 -5.86 0.13 -11.89
N LEU A 34 -6.28 -1.13 -12.00
CA LEU A 34 -7.64 -1.61 -11.72
C LEU A 34 -7.76 -2.34 -10.38
N THR A 35 -6.66 -2.59 -9.68
CA THR A 35 -6.65 -3.22 -8.36
C THR A 35 -6.62 -2.18 -7.24
N ASP A 36 -7.02 -2.59 -6.04
CA ASP A 36 -7.09 -1.69 -4.89
C ASP A 36 -5.71 -1.38 -4.33
N PHE A 37 -4.81 -2.38 -4.35
CA PHE A 37 -3.44 -2.25 -3.85
C PHE A 37 -2.44 -2.86 -4.82
N THR A 38 -1.29 -2.21 -4.95
CA THR A 38 -0.21 -2.65 -5.83
C THR A 38 1.13 -2.65 -5.08
N PHE A 39 1.83 -3.77 -5.16
CA PHE A 39 3.17 -3.95 -4.62
C PHE A 39 4.15 -4.28 -5.73
N MET A 40 5.41 -3.88 -5.56
CA MET A 40 6.40 -4.02 -6.63
C MET A 40 7.77 -4.40 -6.07
N GLU A 41 8.39 -5.43 -6.67
CA GLU A 41 9.76 -5.80 -6.33
C GLU A 41 10.70 -4.65 -6.70
N ALA A 42 11.60 -4.28 -5.78
CA ALA A 42 12.34 -3.02 -5.85
C ALA A 42 13.39 -2.99 -6.98
N LYS A 43 13.99 -4.14 -7.30
CA LYS A 43 15.12 -4.24 -8.24
C LYS A 43 14.68 -4.58 -9.66
N ASP A 44 13.92 -5.67 -9.81
CA ASP A 44 13.57 -6.25 -11.10
C ASP A 44 12.15 -5.89 -11.55
N GLY A 45 11.31 -5.41 -10.62
CA GLY A 45 9.97 -4.93 -10.92
C GLY A 45 9.97 -3.74 -11.88
N LYS A 46 9.17 -3.82 -12.95
CA LYS A 46 8.99 -2.75 -13.95
C LYS A 46 7.53 -2.63 -14.31
N LEU A 47 7.02 -1.40 -14.29
CA LEU A 47 5.64 -1.09 -14.66
C LEU A 47 5.59 0.04 -15.68
N PHE A 48 5.06 -0.23 -16.87
CA PHE A 48 4.97 0.75 -17.98
C PHE A 48 3.92 0.34 -19.00
N VAL A 49 3.22 1.31 -19.57
CA VAL A 49 2.37 1.07 -20.76
C VAL A 49 3.25 1.04 -22.00
N ASN A 50 4.05 2.09 -22.21
CA ASN A 50 5.08 2.15 -23.25
C ASN A 50 6.46 2.11 -22.58
N SER A 51 7.42 1.45 -23.23
CA SER A 51 8.80 1.47 -22.73
C SER A 51 9.27 2.92 -22.52
N PRO A 52 9.93 3.24 -21.40
CA PRO A 52 10.48 4.58 -21.16
C PRO A 52 11.30 5.12 -22.32
N ASN A 53 12.05 4.25 -23.01
CA ASN A 53 12.88 4.63 -24.18
C ASN A 53 12.06 4.91 -25.45
N ALA A 54 10.79 4.53 -25.49
CA ALA A 54 9.91 4.81 -26.63
C ALA A 54 9.22 6.17 -26.51
N LEU A 55 9.35 6.85 -25.38
CA LEU A 55 8.76 8.16 -25.13
C LEU A 55 9.80 9.24 -25.45
N GLU A 56 9.47 10.17 -26.34
CA GLU A 56 10.33 11.28 -26.69
C GLU A 56 10.71 12.09 -25.44
N GLY A 57 12.00 12.31 -25.25
CA GLY A 57 12.54 13.05 -24.11
C GLY A 57 12.58 12.30 -22.78
N ASN A 58 12.07 11.05 -22.71
CA ASN A 58 12.07 10.23 -21.50
C ASN A 58 12.95 8.98 -21.68
N GLU A 59 14.25 9.18 -21.64
CA GLU A 59 15.23 8.09 -21.71
C GLU A 59 15.50 7.53 -20.31
N ILE A 60 15.76 6.22 -20.22
CA ILE A 60 16.10 5.54 -18.95
C ILE A 60 17.29 6.23 -18.25
N SER A 61 18.25 6.74 -19.00
CA SER A 61 19.39 7.48 -18.45
C SER A 61 19.01 8.78 -17.74
N LYS A 62 17.86 9.36 -18.07
CA LYS A 62 17.33 10.59 -17.46
C LYS A 62 16.33 10.29 -16.35
N CYS A 63 15.38 9.40 -16.63
CA CYS A 63 14.32 9.05 -15.69
C CYS A 63 13.75 7.66 -16.01
N ASN A 64 13.98 6.71 -15.11
CA ASN A 64 13.40 5.37 -15.25
C ASN A 64 11.98 5.33 -14.71
N THR A 65 11.03 5.85 -15.48
CA THR A 65 9.60 5.89 -15.10
C THR A 65 8.96 4.53 -14.91
N ALA A 66 9.62 3.44 -15.36
CA ALA A 66 9.14 2.07 -15.14
C ALA A 66 9.61 1.47 -13.82
N SER A 67 10.55 2.10 -13.12
CA SER A 67 11.14 1.55 -11.89
C SER A 67 10.15 1.55 -10.71
N ALA A 68 10.33 0.61 -9.80
CA ALA A 68 9.58 0.55 -8.55
C ALA A 68 9.70 1.86 -7.74
N GLU A 69 10.90 2.41 -7.68
CA GLU A 69 11.15 3.68 -6.98
C GLU A 69 10.35 4.84 -7.58
N TYR A 70 10.33 5.00 -8.89
CA TYR A 70 9.53 6.04 -9.54
C TYR A 70 8.03 5.84 -9.30
N GLN A 71 7.55 4.61 -9.47
CA GLN A 71 6.13 4.28 -9.31
C GLN A 71 5.65 4.44 -7.86
N SER A 72 6.53 4.22 -6.88
CA SER A 72 6.23 4.43 -5.46
C SER A 72 6.34 5.89 -5.07
N LYS A 73 7.51 6.54 -5.30
CA LYS A 73 7.82 7.87 -4.74
C LYS A 73 7.26 9.04 -5.55
N THR A 74 7.13 8.87 -6.86
CA THR A 74 6.75 9.99 -7.76
C THR A 74 5.36 9.82 -8.33
N ALA A 75 5.03 8.65 -8.86
CA ALA A 75 3.71 8.40 -9.44
C ALA A 75 2.63 8.08 -8.38
N GLY A 76 3.03 7.54 -7.22
CA GLY A 76 2.11 7.20 -6.14
C GLY A 76 1.15 6.04 -6.47
N LEU A 77 1.45 5.25 -7.50
CA LEU A 77 0.62 4.12 -7.89
C LEU A 77 0.87 2.89 -7.01
N VAL A 78 2.11 2.70 -6.55
CA VAL A 78 2.54 1.51 -5.82
C VAL A 78 2.47 1.76 -4.30
N ASP A 79 1.82 0.87 -3.59
CA ASP A 79 1.58 0.96 -2.14
C ASP A 79 2.78 0.54 -1.30
N GLY A 80 3.58 -0.40 -1.81
CA GLY A 80 4.81 -0.85 -1.15
C GLY A 80 5.82 -1.45 -2.12
N ILE A 81 7.10 -1.25 -1.81
CA ILE A 81 8.22 -1.83 -2.54
C ILE A 81 9.15 -2.56 -1.58
N GLY A 82 9.89 -3.53 -2.09
CA GLY A 82 10.85 -4.31 -1.30
C GLY A 82 11.35 -5.52 -2.06
N ALA A 83 12.08 -6.39 -1.37
CA ALA A 83 12.41 -7.71 -1.90
C ALA A 83 11.16 -8.61 -1.95
N GLU A 84 11.19 -9.66 -2.76
CA GLU A 84 10.03 -10.57 -2.94
C GLU A 84 9.43 -11.05 -1.60
N ALA A 85 10.27 -11.51 -0.68
CA ALA A 85 9.80 -11.99 0.63
C ALA A 85 9.17 -10.89 1.48
N GLU A 86 9.69 -9.66 1.41
CA GLU A 86 9.15 -8.49 2.11
C GLU A 86 7.77 -8.11 1.53
N ILE A 87 7.64 -8.12 0.20
CA ILE A 87 6.35 -7.85 -0.47
C ILE A 87 5.30 -8.88 -0.07
N LEU A 88 5.65 -10.16 -0.06
CA LEU A 88 4.73 -11.22 0.34
C LEU A 88 4.30 -11.07 1.80
N GLY A 89 5.21 -10.63 2.67
CA GLY A 89 4.90 -10.26 4.06
C GLY A 89 3.92 -9.09 4.14
N GLN A 90 4.22 -7.98 3.46
CA GLN A 90 3.35 -6.79 3.42
C GLN A 90 1.95 -7.10 2.89
N ILE A 91 1.84 -7.93 1.84
CA ILE A 91 0.55 -8.37 1.29
C ILE A 91 -0.21 -9.21 2.32
N ARG A 92 0.47 -10.13 3.01
CA ARG A 92 -0.16 -10.93 4.05
C ARG A 92 -0.72 -10.05 5.18
N ASP A 93 0.06 -9.10 5.67
CA ASP A 93 -0.36 -8.18 6.71
C ASP A 93 -1.57 -7.35 6.27
N LEU A 94 -1.54 -6.84 5.04
CA LEU A 94 -2.66 -6.10 4.46
C LEU A 94 -3.92 -6.97 4.33
N VAL A 95 -3.81 -8.18 3.77
CA VAL A 95 -4.96 -9.08 3.56
C VAL A 95 -5.59 -9.48 4.90
N CYS A 96 -4.79 -9.64 5.95
CA CYS A 96 -5.31 -9.88 7.30
C CYS A 96 -6.13 -8.71 7.86
N MET A 97 -5.91 -7.48 7.38
CA MET A 97 -6.69 -6.31 7.79
C MET A 97 -7.99 -6.12 7.01
N LEU A 98 -8.13 -6.74 5.83
CA LEU A 98 -9.25 -6.49 4.93
C LEU A 98 -10.39 -7.52 5.13
N PRO A 99 -11.65 -7.12 4.89
CA PRO A 99 -12.76 -8.06 4.85
C PRO A 99 -12.64 -8.97 3.62
N ALA A 100 -13.27 -10.15 3.66
CA ALA A 100 -13.26 -11.08 2.54
C ALA A 100 -14.04 -10.56 1.31
N ASN A 101 -15.09 -9.78 1.55
CA ASN A 101 -15.93 -9.19 0.51
C ASN A 101 -16.73 -7.99 1.08
N ASN A 102 -17.50 -7.32 0.23
CA ASN A 102 -18.28 -6.14 0.58
C ASN A 102 -19.57 -6.44 1.39
N GLU A 103 -19.90 -7.71 1.58
CA GLU A 103 -21.00 -8.15 2.43
C GLU A 103 -20.53 -8.51 3.85
N ASP A 104 -19.20 -8.64 4.05
CA ASP A 104 -18.61 -8.78 5.38
C ASP A 104 -18.68 -7.46 6.13
N ASP A 105 -19.27 -7.48 7.31
CA ASP A 105 -19.45 -6.28 8.14
C ASP A 105 -18.11 -5.75 8.65
N MET A 106 -17.15 -6.65 8.92
CA MET A 106 -15.84 -6.26 9.43
C MET A 106 -14.79 -7.35 9.25
N SER A 107 -13.53 -6.94 9.11
CA SER A 107 -12.38 -7.79 9.36
C SER A 107 -12.07 -7.73 10.86
N TYR A 108 -12.30 -8.82 11.58
CA TYR A 108 -12.13 -8.90 13.03
C TYR A 108 -11.10 -9.95 13.39
N GLU A 109 -10.27 -9.62 14.37
CA GLU A 109 -9.36 -10.55 15.05
C GLU A 109 -9.47 -10.34 16.55
N GLU A 110 -9.45 -11.42 17.34
CA GLU A 110 -9.50 -11.31 18.80
C GLU A 110 -8.36 -10.43 19.32
N CYS A 111 -8.73 -9.38 20.05
CA CYS A 111 -7.75 -8.47 20.62
C CYS A 111 -7.02 -9.14 21.78
N THR A 112 -5.70 -9.24 21.67
CA THR A 112 -4.80 -9.79 22.70
C THR A 112 -4.05 -8.71 23.48
N ASP A 113 -4.26 -7.41 23.12
CA ASP A 113 -3.61 -6.27 23.74
C ASP A 113 -4.31 -5.85 25.05
N ASP A 114 -3.57 -5.21 25.93
CA ASP A 114 -4.12 -4.53 27.10
C ASP A 114 -4.70 -3.17 26.67
N LEU A 115 -6.01 -3.07 26.55
CA LEU A 115 -6.70 -1.84 26.14
C LEU A 115 -6.54 -0.68 27.15
N ASN A 116 -6.01 -0.94 28.35
CA ASN A 116 -5.71 0.08 29.37
C ASN A 116 -4.22 0.45 29.42
N ARG A 117 -3.40 -0.07 28.50
CA ARG A 117 -1.99 0.29 28.44
C ARG A 117 -1.77 1.77 28.19
N ILE A 118 -0.70 2.31 28.74
CA ILE A 118 -0.33 3.72 28.56
C ILE A 118 0.38 3.86 27.20
N CYS A 119 -0.09 4.80 26.37
CA CYS A 119 0.56 5.21 25.13
C CYS A 119 1.69 6.22 25.46
N ALA A 120 2.82 5.73 25.93
CA ALA A 120 3.90 6.56 26.50
C ALA A 120 4.50 7.55 25.47
N ASP A 121 4.58 7.17 24.20
CA ASP A 121 5.23 7.98 23.16
C ASP A 121 4.28 8.89 22.39
N ILE A 122 2.99 8.90 22.71
CA ILE A 122 1.99 9.67 21.96
C ILE A 122 2.27 11.18 22.00
N ALA A 123 2.83 11.67 23.10
CA ALA A 123 3.20 13.08 23.23
C ALA A 123 4.38 13.47 22.32
N ASN A 124 5.22 12.53 21.94
CA ASN A 124 6.37 12.72 21.06
C ASN A 124 6.05 12.44 19.59
N ALA A 125 4.84 11.98 19.30
CA ALA A 125 4.41 11.59 17.97
C ALA A 125 3.92 12.77 17.10
N SER A 126 4.08 14.02 17.55
CA SER A 126 3.62 15.21 16.82
C SER A 126 4.31 15.41 15.47
N GLU A 127 5.55 14.95 15.32
CA GLU A 127 6.29 15.04 14.05
C GLU A 127 5.97 13.90 13.10
N ASP A 128 5.77 12.68 13.64
CA ASP A 128 5.40 11.49 12.86
C ASP A 128 4.17 10.82 13.46
N THR A 129 3.03 11.13 12.91
CA THR A 129 1.73 10.60 13.34
C THR A 129 1.54 9.11 13.07
N ALA A 130 2.41 8.47 12.27
CA ALA A 130 2.44 7.00 12.17
C ALA A 130 2.75 6.36 13.53
N ILE A 131 3.61 7.01 14.35
CA ILE A 131 3.89 6.58 15.72
C ILE A 131 2.62 6.67 16.58
N ALA A 132 1.88 7.79 16.49
CA ALA A 132 0.63 7.96 17.23
C ALA A 132 -0.40 6.89 16.85
N LEU A 133 -0.59 6.65 15.55
CA LEU A 133 -1.50 5.61 15.06
C LEU A 133 -1.11 4.22 15.53
N ALA A 134 0.18 3.88 15.50
CA ALA A 134 0.68 2.62 16.04
C ALA A 134 0.45 2.54 17.56
N GLN A 135 0.68 3.60 18.31
CA GLN A 135 0.50 3.61 19.76
C GLN A 135 -0.95 3.37 20.21
N ILE A 136 -1.92 3.85 19.47
CA ILE A 136 -3.36 3.62 19.79
C ILE A 136 -3.89 2.30 19.23
N ALA A 137 -3.17 1.69 18.28
CA ALA A 137 -3.60 0.45 17.62
C ALA A 137 -3.35 -0.78 18.52
N ASP A 138 -4.17 -1.80 18.36
CA ASP A 138 -3.96 -3.10 18.98
C ASP A 138 -2.57 -3.64 18.65
N ASN A 139 -1.87 -4.15 19.67
CA ASN A 139 -0.49 -4.65 19.55
C ASN A 139 0.48 -3.67 18.88
N GLN A 140 0.13 -2.39 18.82
CA GLN A 140 0.94 -1.31 18.21
C GLN A 140 1.21 -1.55 16.70
N ILE A 141 0.27 -2.16 15.98
CA ILE A 141 0.40 -2.50 14.58
C ILE A 141 -0.29 -1.46 13.71
N LEU A 142 0.49 -0.85 12.82
CA LEU A 142 0.02 -0.02 11.70
C LEU A 142 0.45 -0.69 10.39
N VAL A 143 -0.49 -0.99 9.51
CA VAL A 143 -0.23 -1.38 8.12
C VAL A 143 -0.32 -0.13 7.27
N GLU A 144 0.83 0.54 7.06
CA GLU A 144 0.90 1.79 6.30
C GLU A 144 0.94 1.50 4.79
N THR A 145 0.10 2.19 4.03
CA THR A 145 0.09 2.16 2.57
C THR A 145 0.72 3.44 2.01
N LYS A 146 1.35 3.34 0.82
CA LYS A 146 1.96 4.49 0.11
C LYS A 146 2.94 5.32 0.95
N LYS A 147 3.65 4.69 1.89
CA LYS A 147 4.53 5.39 2.83
C LYS A 147 5.65 6.22 2.17
N ASP A 148 5.97 5.92 0.92
CA ASP A 148 7.02 6.60 0.15
C ASP A 148 6.48 7.75 -0.73
N TYR A 149 5.15 7.88 -0.84
CA TYR A 149 4.47 8.91 -1.60
C TYR A 149 3.75 9.89 -0.69
N ALA A 150 3.83 11.20 -1.00
CA ALA A 150 3.17 12.25 -0.21
C ALA A 150 3.42 12.07 1.30
N LYS A 151 4.70 12.03 1.68
CA LYS A 151 5.16 11.65 3.03
C LYS A 151 4.65 12.54 4.16
N GLU A 152 4.09 13.69 3.84
CA GLU A 152 3.35 14.56 4.75
C GLU A 152 2.03 13.95 5.24
N MET A 153 1.57 12.87 4.59
CA MET A 153 0.38 12.12 4.99
C MET A 153 0.75 10.69 5.39
N VAL A 154 -0.01 10.16 6.33
CA VAL A 154 -0.01 8.74 6.71
C VAL A 154 -1.35 8.16 6.33
N THR A 155 -1.36 7.09 5.56
CA THR A 155 -2.56 6.31 5.23
C THR A 155 -2.32 4.85 5.52
N GLY A 156 -3.31 4.15 6.04
CA GLY A 156 -3.16 2.73 6.36
C GLY A 156 -4.31 2.16 7.15
N PHE A 157 -4.05 1.03 7.76
CA PHE A 157 -5.03 0.29 8.56
C PHE A 157 -4.47 -0.01 9.94
N ILE A 158 -5.33 0.11 10.94
CA ILE A 158 -5.06 -0.29 12.33
C ILE A 158 -6.21 -1.17 12.81
N ARG A 159 -6.03 -1.84 13.96
CA ARG A 159 -7.13 -2.45 14.69
C ARG A 159 -7.38 -1.72 16.00
N LEU A 160 -8.63 -1.59 16.36
CA LEU A 160 -9.09 -1.09 17.64
C LEU A 160 -10.05 -2.10 18.25
N ASN A 161 -9.62 -2.76 19.30
CA ASN A 161 -10.35 -3.87 19.94
C ASN A 161 -10.76 -4.96 18.93
N GLY A 162 -9.82 -5.36 18.09
CA GLY A 162 -9.99 -6.39 17.07
C GLY A 162 -10.61 -5.92 15.75
N MET A 163 -11.25 -4.76 15.72
CA MET A 163 -11.91 -4.22 14.52
C MET A 163 -10.93 -3.47 13.63
N THR A 164 -10.92 -3.77 12.35
CA THR A 164 -10.10 -3.02 11.38
C THR A 164 -10.68 -1.63 11.10
N VAL A 165 -9.84 -0.63 11.17
CA VAL A 165 -10.16 0.78 10.92
C VAL A 165 -9.17 1.37 9.92
N GLY A 166 -9.68 2.04 8.88
CA GLY A 166 -8.87 2.87 8.00
C GLY A 166 -8.41 4.13 8.73
N ALA A 167 -7.13 4.44 8.63
CA ALA A 167 -6.52 5.57 9.32
C ALA A 167 -5.88 6.55 8.33
N VAL A 168 -6.14 7.83 8.53
CA VAL A 168 -5.50 8.93 7.79
C VAL A 168 -5.04 9.97 8.80
N ALA A 169 -3.76 10.35 8.69
CA ALA A 169 -3.20 11.40 9.54
C ALA A 169 -2.20 12.26 8.74
N ASN A 170 -1.95 13.48 9.19
CA ASN A 170 -0.92 14.33 8.63
C ASN A 170 0.33 14.33 9.51
N ARG A 171 1.50 14.39 8.88
CA ARG A 171 2.76 14.69 9.57
C ARG A 171 2.98 16.21 9.60
N SER A 172 3.56 16.72 10.69
CA SER A 172 3.98 18.13 10.76
C SER A 172 5.28 18.37 10.00
N LYS A 173 6.07 17.30 9.79
CA LYS A 173 7.29 17.37 9.01
C LYS A 173 6.96 17.32 7.52
N VAL A 174 7.35 18.38 6.81
CA VAL A 174 7.28 18.44 5.34
C VAL A 174 8.57 17.85 4.77
N TYR A 175 8.45 17.02 3.73
CA TYR A 175 9.57 16.34 3.07
C TYR A 175 9.85 16.96 1.69
#